data_2af58ee7e06a9008b4b62ff26bb268bb
#
_entry.id   2af58ee7e06a9008b4b62ff26bb268bb
#
_cell.length_a   1.000
_cell.length_b   1.000
_cell.length_c   1.000
_cell.angle_alpha   90.00
_cell.angle_beta   90.00
_cell.angle_gamma   90.00
#
_symmetry.space_group_name_H-M   'P 1'
#
loop_
_entity.id
_entity.type
_entity.pdbx_description
1 polymer ?
#
loop_
_entity_poly.entity_id
_entity_poly.type
_entity_poly.pdbx_seq_one_letter_code
_entity_poly.pdbx_strand_id
1 'polypeptide(L)'
;MSDGLPVHGDDVPAQRWEHGEVGATRRRLGVASGAKRLGIAVIDIDPGKRSTPPHSHADEDEAFLVLAGSGLSYQTSGSEDVRTYRIGVDDLLWHPANGDAHTLIAGEDGLTVLAVAEGSRTNITYLPRTKQFWLGPRWSPADTRPPFAADAELGPLELPAPTDERPPTIRNLAELALHEGCEGRLAYATRDVRDMGSDKLVLAQDAMPPGTHNTDLHFHSAREEAWYVRGGSGIARLGEDAHPLAAGSFWLRRENTGVGHRIEVGPEGMDLVTMGDLIPGDVCVYPEKRTFKPARGLELPY
;
A
#
# COMPACT_ATOMS: atom_id res chain seq x y z
N MET A 1 3.06 -20.77 -7.19
CA MET A 1 2.96 -19.28 -7.29
C MET A 1 1.91 -19.02 -8.36
N SER A 2 0.91 -18.23 -8.06
CA SER A 2 -0.12 -17.85 -9.05
C SER A 2 0.57 -17.00 -10.13
N ASP A 3 0.63 -17.47 -11.37
CA ASP A 3 1.31 -16.76 -12.48
C ASP A 3 0.58 -15.46 -12.85
N GLY A 4 0.47 -14.53 -11.91
CA GLY A 4 -0.19 -13.24 -12.05
C GLY A 4 -1.73 -13.33 -12.11
N LEU A 5 -2.32 -14.38 -11.55
CA LEU A 5 -3.76 -14.52 -11.37
C LEU A 5 -4.24 -13.83 -10.08
N PRO A 6 -5.50 -13.37 -10.03
CA PRO A 6 -6.07 -12.85 -8.79
C PRO A 6 -6.09 -13.91 -7.68
N VAL A 7 -5.91 -13.45 -6.44
CA VAL A 7 -6.05 -14.25 -5.22
C VAL A 7 -7.04 -13.56 -4.28
N HIS A 8 -7.74 -14.33 -3.43
CA HIS A 8 -8.49 -13.72 -2.35
C HIS A 8 -7.55 -13.47 -1.15
N GLY A 9 -7.67 -12.30 -0.51
CA GLY A 9 -6.79 -11.92 0.59
C GLY A 9 -6.83 -12.92 1.75
N ASP A 10 -7.99 -13.50 2.05
CA ASP A 10 -8.17 -14.49 3.12
C ASP A 10 -7.50 -15.84 2.83
N ASP A 11 -7.25 -16.17 1.56
CA ASP A 11 -6.55 -17.37 1.15
C ASP A 11 -5.02 -17.23 1.29
N VAL A 12 -4.53 -15.99 1.51
CA VAL A 12 -3.10 -15.74 1.70
C VAL A 12 -2.71 -16.09 3.15
N PRO A 13 -1.70 -16.97 3.34
CA PRO A 13 -1.28 -17.40 4.68
C PRO A 13 -0.97 -16.20 5.58
N ALA A 14 -1.61 -16.19 6.75
CA ALA A 14 -1.42 -15.17 7.76
C ALA A 14 -0.14 -15.44 8.57
N GLN A 15 0.63 -14.40 8.82
CA GLN A 15 1.78 -14.43 9.71
C GLN A 15 1.50 -13.55 10.92
N ARG A 16 1.52 -14.16 12.12
CA ARG A 16 1.32 -13.46 13.38
C ARG A 16 2.65 -13.17 14.05
N TRP A 17 2.74 -12.02 14.70
CA TRP A 17 3.78 -11.71 15.68
C TRP A 17 3.19 -11.05 16.91
N GLU A 18 3.81 -11.31 18.06
CA GLU A 18 3.41 -10.76 19.34
C GLU A 18 4.63 -10.59 20.23
N HIS A 19 4.94 -9.36 20.62
CA HIS A 19 6.06 -9.02 21.51
C HIS A 19 5.69 -7.79 22.35
N GLY A 20 5.38 -8.00 23.62
CA GLY A 20 4.97 -6.92 24.52
C GLY A 20 3.73 -6.17 23.99
N GLU A 21 3.89 -4.90 23.64
CA GLU A 21 2.82 -4.08 23.07
C GLU A 21 2.63 -4.23 21.56
N VAL A 22 3.56 -4.88 20.89
CA VAL A 22 3.40 -5.21 19.47
C VAL A 22 2.56 -6.46 19.34
N GLY A 23 1.46 -6.38 18.59
CA GLY A 23 0.57 -7.53 18.32
C GLY A 23 -0.19 -7.31 17.03
N ALA A 24 0.12 -8.11 16.00
CA ALA A 24 -0.52 -8.00 14.71
C ALA A 24 -0.45 -9.30 13.90
N THR A 25 -1.35 -9.40 12.93
CA THR A 25 -1.36 -10.46 11.92
C THR A 25 -1.24 -9.83 10.54
N ARG A 26 -0.39 -10.37 9.69
CA ARG A 26 -0.14 -9.85 8.33
C ARG A 26 -0.36 -10.91 7.27
N ARG A 27 -1.08 -10.55 6.22
CA ARG A 27 -1.18 -11.31 4.98
C ARG A 27 -0.39 -10.59 3.89
N ARG A 28 0.70 -11.19 3.42
CA ARG A 28 1.64 -10.60 2.44
C ARG A 28 1.14 -10.83 1.03
N LEU A 29 0.20 -10.02 0.58
CA LEU A 29 -0.47 -10.14 -0.71
C LEU A 29 0.51 -10.06 -1.88
N GLY A 30 1.41 -9.08 -1.85
CA GLY A 30 2.43 -8.90 -2.88
C GLY A 30 3.33 -10.13 -3.04
N VAL A 31 3.82 -10.70 -1.93
CA VAL A 31 4.66 -11.91 -1.94
C VAL A 31 3.89 -13.11 -2.49
N ALA A 32 2.64 -13.31 -2.07
CA ALA A 32 1.79 -14.40 -2.55
C ALA A 32 1.55 -14.34 -4.06
N SER A 33 1.49 -13.12 -4.62
CA SER A 33 1.26 -12.88 -6.06
C SER A 33 2.54 -12.67 -6.86
N GLY A 34 3.71 -12.77 -6.22
CA GLY A 34 5.02 -12.73 -6.89
C GLY A 34 5.55 -11.33 -7.20
N ALA A 35 5.16 -10.31 -6.41
CA ALA A 35 5.75 -8.97 -6.47
C ALA A 35 7.27 -9.03 -6.27
N LYS A 36 7.99 -8.21 -7.00
CA LYS A 36 9.44 -8.11 -6.92
C LYS A 36 9.91 -6.86 -6.17
N ARG A 37 9.13 -5.78 -6.27
CA ARG A 37 9.45 -4.47 -5.69
C ARG A 37 8.36 -4.01 -4.72
N LEU A 38 7.08 -4.21 -5.04
CA LEU A 38 6.01 -3.75 -4.17
C LEU A 38 5.84 -4.65 -2.94
N GLY A 39 6.02 -4.06 -1.77
CA GLY A 39 5.62 -4.64 -0.50
C GLY A 39 4.14 -4.33 -0.24
N ILE A 40 3.24 -5.30 -0.45
CA ILE A 40 1.80 -5.10 -0.24
C ILE A 40 1.29 -6.12 0.75
N ALA A 41 0.59 -5.65 1.79
CA ALA A 41 0.03 -6.51 2.83
C ALA A 41 -1.24 -5.92 3.45
N VAL A 42 -2.15 -6.79 3.87
CA VAL A 42 -3.16 -6.43 4.86
C VAL A 42 -2.60 -6.76 6.25
N ILE A 43 -2.71 -5.81 7.16
CA ILE A 43 -2.24 -5.93 8.54
C ILE A 43 -3.42 -5.68 9.48
N ASP A 44 -3.74 -6.69 10.27
CA ASP A 44 -4.72 -6.64 11.35
C ASP A 44 -3.97 -6.42 12.66
N ILE A 45 -4.11 -5.25 13.28
CA ILE A 45 -3.47 -4.88 14.54
C ILE A 45 -4.47 -5.13 15.66
N ASP A 46 -4.05 -5.91 16.65
CA ASP A 46 -4.91 -6.30 17.78
C ASP A 46 -5.35 -5.07 18.60
N PRO A 47 -6.50 -5.12 19.26
CA PRO A 47 -6.97 -4.05 20.14
C PRO A 47 -5.91 -3.61 21.15
N GLY A 48 -5.64 -2.30 21.21
CA GLY A 48 -4.65 -1.70 22.10
C GLY A 48 -3.19 -2.03 21.81
N LYS A 49 -2.92 -2.78 20.74
CA LYS A 49 -1.54 -3.12 20.33
C LYS A 49 -1.05 -2.19 19.22
N ARG A 50 0.24 -2.26 18.96
CA ARG A 50 0.86 -1.56 17.83
C ARG A 50 1.33 -2.53 16.74
N SER A 51 1.45 -2.02 15.52
CA SER A 51 1.82 -2.82 14.35
C SER A 51 3.25 -3.36 14.44
N THR A 52 4.19 -2.50 14.82
CA THR A 52 5.65 -2.73 14.82
C THR A 52 6.32 -1.90 15.90
N PRO A 53 7.59 -2.13 16.22
CA PRO A 53 8.41 -1.09 16.83
C PRO A 53 8.42 0.16 15.95
N PRO A 54 8.50 1.38 16.53
CA PRO A 54 8.70 2.59 15.73
C PRO A 54 9.95 2.47 14.87
N HIS A 55 9.80 2.76 13.56
CA HIS A 55 10.88 2.64 12.59
C HIS A 55 10.75 3.66 11.46
N SER A 56 11.86 3.92 10.78
CA SER A 56 11.91 4.74 9.57
C SER A 56 12.70 4.04 8.46
N HIS A 57 12.46 4.46 7.24
CA HIS A 57 13.10 3.91 6.04
C HIS A 57 14.00 4.96 5.38
N ALA A 58 15.23 4.56 5.01
CA ALA A 58 16.18 5.49 4.39
C ALA A 58 15.86 5.79 2.92
N ASP A 59 15.28 4.82 2.18
CA ASP A 59 15.07 4.95 0.73
C ASP A 59 13.79 4.26 0.26
N GLU A 60 12.79 4.14 1.12
CA GLU A 60 11.50 3.48 0.82
C GLU A 60 10.37 4.36 1.34
N ASP A 61 9.45 4.72 0.46
CA ASP A 61 8.17 5.29 0.88
C ASP A 61 7.26 4.16 1.36
N GLU A 62 6.55 4.40 2.45
CA GLU A 62 5.52 3.51 2.96
C GLU A 62 4.20 4.26 3.11
N ALA A 63 3.12 3.66 2.66
CA ALA A 63 1.79 4.22 2.78
C ALA A 63 0.80 3.21 3.35
N PHE A 64 -0.17 3.70 4.12
CA PHE A 64 -1.22 2.89 4.72
C PHE A 64 -2.58 3.49 4.39
N LEU A 65 -3.52 2.64 3.98
CA LEU A 65 -4.94 2.98 3.93
C LEU A 65 -5.67 2.23 5.04
N VAL A 66 -6.36 2.94 5.90
CA VAL A 66 -7.18 2.33 6.96
C VAL A 66 -8.43 1.72 6.34
N LEU A 67 -8.55 0.39 6.44
CA LEU A 67 -9.68 -0.38 5.92
C LEU A 67 -10.80 -0.55 6.95
N ALA A 68 -10.44 -0.72 8.23
CA ALA A 68 -11.39 -0.90 9.32
C ALA A 68 -10.81 -0.50 10.67
N GLY A 69 -11.68 -0.17 11.62
CA GLY A 69 -11.29 0.21 12.97
C GLY A 69 -10.80 1.65 13.08
N SER A 70 -10.14 1.95 14.19
CA SER A 70 -9.56 3.27 14.47
C SER A 70 -8.36 3.13 15.40
N GLY A 71 -7.57 4.20 15.53
CA GLY A 71 -6.38 4.17 16.37
C GLY A 71 -5.58 5.46 16.33
N LEU A 72 -4.27 5.31 16.50
CA LEU A 72 -3.32 6.41 16.44
C LEU A 72 -2.19 6.10 15.45
N SER A 73 -1.79 7.12 14.70
CA SER A 73 -0.47 7.17 14.06
C SER A 73 0.50 7.80 15.05
N TYR A 74 1.52 7.06 15.44
CA TYR A 74 2.65 7.53 16.26
C TYR A 74 3.79 7.91 15.32
N GLN A 75 4.34 9.11 15.50
CA GLN A 75 5.46 9.61 14.71
C GLN A 75 6.48 10.30 15.61
N THR A 76 7.76 10.16 15.29
CA THR A 76 8.85 10.82 16.03
C THR A 76 10.06 11.09 15.14
N SER A 77 10.59 12.31 15.21
CA SER A 77 11.89 12.69 14.67
C SER A 77 13.04 12.45 15.66
N GLY A 78 12.71 12.11 16.92
CA GLY A 78 13.66 11.83 18.01
C GLY A 78 12.93 11.67 19.34
N SER A 79 13.67 11.38 20.40
CA SER A 79 13.08 11.04 21.71
C SER A 79 12.25 12.18 22.35
N GLU A 80 12.49 13.44 21.97
CA GLU A 80 11.81 14.61 22.55
C GLU A 80 10.69 15.15 21.66
N ASP A 81 10.55 14.66 20.43
CA ASP A 81 9.54 15.10 19.47
C ASP A 81 8.63 13.94 19.08
N VAL A 82 7.80 13.52 20.02
CA VAL A 82 6.79 12.49 19.82
C VAL A 82 5.45 13.15 19.52
N ARG A 83 4.79 12.68 18.45
CA ARG A 83 3.47 13.15 18.03
C ARG A 83 2.55 11.97 17.78
N THR A 84 1.29 12.12 18.17
CA THR A 84 0.24 11.15 17.87
C THR A 84 -0.93 11.82 17.19
N TYR A 85 -1.52 11.13 16.22
CA TYR A 85 -2.64 11.60 15.42
C TYR A 85 -3.74 10.55 15.39
N ARG A 86 -5.00 10.96 15.58
CA ARG A 86 -6.14 10.05 15.44
C ARG A 86 -6.30 9.62 13.99
N ILE A 87 -6.52 8.32 13.78
CA ILE A 87 -6.78 7.73 12.48
C ILE A 87 -7.99 6.82 12.53
N GLY A 88 -8.70 6.72 11.41
CA GLY A 88 -9.90 5.89 11.24
C GLY A 88 -10.09 5.47 9.78
N VAL A 89 -11.20 4.81 9.50
CA VAL A 89 -11.53 4.32 8.16
C VAL A 89 -11.38 5.42 7.11
N ASP A 90 -10.81 5.06 5.95
CA ASP A 90 -10.51 5.94 4.83
C ASP A 90 -9.40 6.98 5.09
N ASP A 91 -8.72 6.93 6.24
CA ASP A 91 -7.50 7.71 6.39
C ASP A 91 -6.35 7.06 5.61
N LEU A 92 -5.70 7.90 4.80
CA LEU A 92 -4.50 7.59 4.04
C LEU A 92 -3.31 8.24 4.74
N LEU A 93 -2.30 7.44 5.05
CA LEU A 93 -1.06 7.86 5.68
C LEU A 93 0.09 7.63 4.71
N TRP A 94 0.97 8.60 4.56
CA TRP A 94 2.19 8.49 3.77
C TRP A 94 3.41 8.81 4.64
N HIS A 95 4.34 7.89 4.68
CA HIS A 95 5.62 8.01 5.36
C HIS A 95 6.73 8.04 4.31
N PRO A 96 7.25 9.24 3.96
CA PRO A 96 8.29 9.37 2.96
C PRO A 96 9.61 8.76 3.43
N ALA A 97 10.43 8.35 2.48
CA ALA A 97 11.83 7.99 2.73
C ALA A 97 12.57 9.10 3.50
N ASN A 98 13.41 8.72 4.43
CA ASN A 98 14.10 9.62 5.38
C ASN A 98 13.16 10.46 6.27
N GLY A 99 11.90 10.08 6.36
CA GLY A 99 10.92 10.72 7.23
C GLY A 99 11.05 10.26 8.69
N ASP A 100 10.09 10.71 9.49
CA ASP A 100 9.97 10.37 10.90
C ASP A 100 9.79 8.87 11.13
N ALA A 101 10.32 8.36 12.21
CA ALA A 101 10.00 7.00 12.64
C ALA A 101 8.53 6.92 13.06
N HIS A 102 7.86 5.86 12.64
CA HIS A 102 6.43 5.69 12.81
C HIS A 102 6.02 4.29 13.25
N THR A 103 4.82 4.17 13.81
CA THR A 103 4.07 2.94 14.04
C THR A 103 2.59 3.25 14.17
N LEU A 104 1.74 2.27 13.92
CA LEU A 104 0.29 2.39 14.10
C LEU A 104 -0.12 1.69 15.39
N ILE A 105 -1.03 2.30 16.14
CA ILE A 105 -1.55 1.79 17.40
C ILE A 105 -3.06 1.63 17.24
N ALA A 106 -3.56 0.41 17.42
CA ALA A 106 -4.99 0.14 17.32
C ALA A 106 -5.77 0.66 18.53
N GLY A 107 -6.97 1.14 18.30
CA GLY A 107 -7.95 1.42 19.34
C GLY A 107 -8.56 0.16 19.95
N GLU A 108 -9.66 0.33 20.71
CA GLU A 108 -10.31 -0.77 21.43
C GLU A 108 -10.91 -1.84 20.50
N ASP A 109 -11.31 -1.46 19.28
CA ASP A 109 -11.90 -2.36 18.28
C ASP A 109 -10.87 -2.97 17.30
N GLY A 110 -9.57 -2.69 17.52
CA GLY A 110 -8.53 -3.07 16.58
C GLY A 110 -8.39 -2.08 15.42
N LEU A 111 -7.44 -2.38 14.51
CA LEU A 111 -7.16 -1.55 13.33
C LEU A 111 -6.69 -2.45 12.19
N THR A 112 -7.38 -2.39 11.05
CA THR A 112 -6.97 -3.09 9.82
C THR A 112 -6.50 -2.08 8.80
N VAL A 113 -5.30 -2.29 8.26
CA VAL A 113 -4.73 -1.41 7.24
C VAL A 113 -4.25 -2.21 6.02
N LEU A 114 -4.35 -1.59 4.84
CA LEU A 114 -3.63 -1.99 3.65
C LEU A 114 -2.32 -1.21 3.63
N ALA A 115 -1.21 -1.91 3.77
CA ALA A 115 0.14 -1.37 3.74
C ALA A 115 0.75 -1.54 2.36
N VAL A 116 1.36 -0.49 1.84
CA VAL A 116 2.04 -0.46 0.54
C VAL A 116 3.39 0.22 0.70
N ALA A 117 4.43 -0.45 0.25
CA ALA A 117 5.79 0.08 0.24
C ALA A 117 6.45 -0.21 -1.11
N GLU A 118 7.28 0.71 -1.60
CA GLU A 118 8.16 0.37 -2.69
C GLU A 118 9.39 -0.36 -2.15
N GLY A 119 9.74 -1.49 -2.73
CA GLY A 119 10.93 -2.23 -2.30
C GLY A 119 12.20 -1.65 -2.90
N SER A 120 12.90 -0.78 -2.18
CA SER A 120 14.25 -0.36 -2.56
C SER A 120 15.28 -1.40 -2.13
N ARG A 121 16.22 -1.73 -3.03
CA ARG A 121 17.34 -2.63 -2.70
C ARG A 121 18.37 -1.98 -1.78
N THR A 122 18.32 -0.67 -1.64
CA THR A 122 19.23 0.15 -0.83
C THR A 122 18.58 0.62 0.46
N ASN A 123 17.33 0.20 0.72
CA ASN A 123 16.63 0.60 1.92
C ASN A 123 17.33 0.10 3.18
N ILE A 124 17.45 1.00 4.16
CA ILE A 124 17.89 0.72 5.52
C ILE A 124 16.73 1.08 6.44
N THR A 125 16.19 0.09 7.14
CA THR A 125 15.19 0.35 8.18
C THR A 125 15.91 0.63 9.50
N TYR A 126 15.60 1.75 10.13
CA TYR A 126 16.15 2.15 11.42
C TYR A 126 15.08 2.09 12.51
N LEU A 127 15.42 1.48 13.66
CA LEU A 127 14.61 1.39 14.86
C LEU A 127 15.22 2.30 15.94
N PRO A 128 14.72 3.52 16.17
CA PRO A 128 15.37 4.49 17.05
C PRO A 128 15.41 4.06 18.53
N ARG A 129 14.38 3.35 19.03
CA ARG A 129 14.32 2.90 20.42
C ARG A 129 15.41 1.88 20.76
N THR A 130 15.65 0.93 19.86
CA THR A 130 16.66 -0.13 20.05
C THR A 130 18.00 0.20 19.43
N LYS A 131 18.08 1.29 18.64
CA LYS A 131 19.26 1.70 17.86
C LYS A 131 19.77 0.63 16.92
N GLN A 132 18.84 -0.15 16.36
CA GLN A 132 19.13 -1.22 15.43
C GLN A 132 18.82 -0.80 14.00
N PHE A 133 19.56 -1.38 13.05
CA PHE A 133 19.37 -1.19 11.62
C PHE A 133 19.11 -2.54 10.94
N TRP A 134 18.20 -2.56 9.99
CA TRP A 134 18.09 -3.63 9.01
C TRP A 134 18.98 -3.32 7.81
N LEU A 135 20.02 -4.13 7.66
CA LEU A 135 20.98 -4.04 6.57
C LEU A 135 20.88 -5.34 5.75
N GLY A 136 19.74 -5.55 5.11
CA GLY A 136 19.33 -6.77 4.43
C GLY A 136 20.44 -7.76 4.07
N PRO A 137 20.40 -8.99 4.54
CA PRO A 137 19.34 -9.66 5.28
C PRO A 137 19.55 -9.72 6.81
N ARG A 138 20.29 -8.85 7.42
CA ARG A 138 20.70 -8.93 8.82
C ARG A 138 20.42 -7.65 9.59
N TRP A 139 20.10 -7.82 10.88
CA TRP A 139 20.07 -6.72 11.82
C TRP A 139 21.48 -6.39 12.33
N SER A 140 21.74 -5.08 12.53
CA SER A 140 22.99 -4.59 13.09
C SER A 140 22.67 -3.73 14.32
N PRO A 141 23.39 -3.86 15.43
CA PRO A 141 24.48 -4.82 15.68
C PRO A 141 24.00 -6.28 15.67
N ALA A 142 24.85 -7.18 15.15
CA ALA A 142 24.49 -8.58 14.93
C ALA A 142 24.43 -9.45 16.21
N ASP A 143 24.98 -8.95 17.29
CA ASP A 143 25.05 -9.60 18.61
C ASP A 143 23.87 -9.26 19.51
N THR A 144 22.94 -8.44 19.02
CA THR A 144 21.78 -8.02 19.80
C THR A 144 20.61 -8.99 19.63
N ARG A 145 19.68 -8.90 20.58
CA ARG A 145 18.42 -9.63 20.54
C ARG A 145 17.60 -9.26 19.30
N PRO A 146 16.66 -10.15 18.86
CA PRO A 146 15.71 -9.79 17.81
C PRO A 146 15.04 -8.44 18.13
N PRO A 147 14.89 -7.52 17.17
CA PRO A 147 14.51 -6.14 17.43
C PRO A 147 13.14 -5.99 18.10
N PHE A 148 12.17 -6.83 17.79
CA PHE A 148 10.86 -6.80 18.44
C PHE A 148 10.93 -7.20 19.92
N ALA A 149 11.74 -8.19 20.25
CA ALA A 149 11.99 -8.58 21.64
C ALA A 149 12.78 -7.49 22.39
N ALA A 150 13.78 -6.91 21.75
CA ALA A 150 14.56 -5.81 22.33
C ALA A 150 13.70 -4.56 22.59
N ASP A 151 12.78 -4.24 21.69
CA ASP A 151 11.84 -3.13 21.84
C ASP A 151 10.83 -3.39 22.97
N ALA A 152 10.31 -4.63 23.07
CA ALA A 152 9.38 -5.00 24.13
C ALA A 152 9.97 -4.84 25.55
N GLU A 153 11.26 -5.07 25.72
CA GLU A 153 11.95 -4.89 27.00
C GLU A 153 12.12 -3.41 27.41
N LEU A 154 12.01 -2.48 26.47
CA LEU A 154 12.02 -1.05 26.76
C LEU A 154 10.68 -0.56 27.36
N GLY A 155 9.69 -1.45 27.43
CA GLY A 155 8.36 -1.14 27.94
C GLY A 155 7.50 -0.32 26.97
N PRO A 156 6.38 0.24 27.48
CA PRO A 156 5.41 0.96 26.68
C PRO A 156 5.98 2.23 26.04
N LEU A 157 5.31 2.67 24.95
CA LEU A 157 5.55 3.99 24.38
C LEU A 157 4.91 5.05 25.27
N GLU A 158 5.61 6.15 25.48
CA GLU A 158 5.01 7.37 25.98
C GLU A 158 4.19 8.01 24.87
N LEU A 159 2.88 8.13 25.09
CA LEU A 159 1.94 8.67 24.12
C LEU A 159 1.48 10.06 24.57
N PRO A 160 1.88 11.14 23.90
CA PRO A 160 1.27 12.45 24.13
C PRO A 160 -0.21 12.41 23.72
N ALA A 161 -0.99 13.35 24.21
CA ALA A 161 -2.36 13.51 23.77
C ALA A 161 -2.37 13.73 22.24
N PRO A 162 -3.27 13.04 21.51
CA PRO A 162 -3.37 13.22 20.07
C PRO A 162 -3.67 14.67 19.71
N THR A 163 -2.93 15.21 18.72
CA THR A 163 -3.20 16.53 18.17
C THR A 163 -4.31 16.46 17.12
N ASP A 164 -5.17 17.49 17.08
CA ASP A 164 -6.22 17.63 16.07
C ASP A 164 -5.65 18.16 14.73
N GLU A 165 -4.50 18.84 14.78
CA GLU A 165 -3.81 19.33 13.59
C GLU A 165 -2.98 18.19 12.95
N ARG A 166 -3.52 17.61 11.88
CA ARG A 166 -2.86 16.55 11.12
C ARG A 166 -1.80 17.11 10.18
N PRO A 167 -0.65 16.42 10.01
CA PRO A 167 0.35 16.80 9.01
C PRO A 167 -0.20 16.53 7.58
N PRO A 168 0.41 17.12 6.54
CA PRO A 168 0.02 16.86 5.14
C PRO A 168 0.09 15.38 4.75
N THR A 169 0.86 14.60 5.49
CA THR A 169 1.07 13.16 5.28
C THR A 169 -0.01 12.27 5.89
N ILE A 170 -1.04 12.83 6.52
CA ILE A 170 -2.23 12.12 7.01
C ILE A 170 -3.47 12.85 6.52
N ARG A 171 -4.22 12.23 5.61
CA ARG A 171 -5.45 12.78 5.03
C ARG A 171 -6.54 11.72 4.99
N ASN A 172 -7.78 12.14 5.24
CA ASN A 172 -8.90 11.29 4.85
C ASN A 172 -9.08 11.31 3.33
N LEU A 173 -9.48 10.19 2.74
CA LEU A 173 -9.74 10.12 1.28
C LEU A 173 -10.71 11.23 0.81
N ALA A 174 -11.70 11.58 1.65
CA ALA A 174 -12.66 12.63 1.32
C ALA A 174 -12.03 14.04 1.23
N GLU A 175 -10.85 14.25 1.81
CA GLU A 175 -10.11 15.51 1.79
C GLU A 175 -9.17 15.64 0.58
N LEU A 176 -8.89 14.52 -0.12
CA LEU A 176 -8.04 14.50 -1.31
C LEU A 176 -8.82 15.00 -2.54
N ALA A 177 -8.09 15.56 -3.50
CA ALA A 177 -8.67 15.95 -4.78
C ALA A 177 -9.29 14.74 -5.48
N LEU A 178 -10.51 14.91 -6.02
CA LEU A 178 -11.15 13.91 -6.86
C LEU A 178 -10.76 14.17 -8.32
N HIS A 179 -10.06 13.22 -8.91
CA HIS A 179 -9.72 13.22 -10.32
C HIS A 179 -10.68 12.30 -11.07
N GLU A 180 -11.46 12.86 -11.97
CA GLU A 180 -12.47 12.12 -12.73
C GLU A 180 -12.14 12.11 -14.21
N GLY A 181 -12.43 11.00 -14.87
CA GLY A 181 -12.34 10.84 -16.31
C GLY A 181 -13.37 9.86 -16.84
N CYS A 182 -13.89 10.14 -18.03
CA CYS A 182 -14.81 9.27 -18.70
C CYS A 182 -14.60 9.38 -20.21
N GLU A 183 -14.30 8.23 -20.85
CA GLU A 183 -14.21 8.11 -22.31
C GLU A 183 -14.75 6.75 -22.75
N GLY A 184 -15.91 6.73 -23.37
CA GLY A 184 -16.60 5.49 -23.73
C GLY A 184 -16.96 4.65 -22.50
N ARG A 185 -16.35 3.46 -22.37
CA ARG A 185 -16.51 2.60 -21.19
C ARG A 185 -15.41 2.79 -20.14
N LEU A 186 -14.38 3.55 -20.45
CA LEU A 186 -13.38 3.94 -19.47
C LEU A 186 -13.99 4.99 -18.56
N ALA A 187 -14.03 4.74 -17.26
CA ALA A 187 -14.46 5.73 -16.27
C ALA A 187 -13.77 5.46 -14.95
N TYR A 188 -13.37 6.54 -14.28
CA TYR A 188 -12.75 6.50 -12.97
C TYR A 188 -13.07 7.77 -12.19
N ALA A 189 -13.06 7.63 -10.88
CA ALA A 189 -13.08 8.73 -9.92
C ALA A 189 -12.05 8.40 -8.84
N THR A 190 -10.88 9.02 -8.92
CA THR A 190 -9.65 8.61 -8.19
C THR A 190 -9.23 9.65 -7.16
N ARG A 191 -8.81 9.19 -5.98
CA ARG A 191 -8.09 9.95 -4.95
C ARG A 191 -6.76 9.28 -4.67
N ASP A 192 -5.65 10.02 -4.67
CA ASP A 192 -4.32 9.42 -4.77
C ASP A 192 -3.34 10.01 -3.76
N VAL A 193 -2.46 9.17 -3.20
CA VAL A 193 -1.34 9.57 -2.31
C VAL A 193 -0.38 10.56 -2.97
N ARG A 194 -0.33 10.60 -4.29
CA ARG A 194 0.47 11.59 -5.03
C ARG A 194 0.03 13.03 -4.77
N ASP A 195 -1.23 13.24 -4.43
CA ASP A 195 -1.74 14.56 -3.99
C ASP A 195 -1.21 14.97 -2.60
N MET A 196 -0.60 14.01 -1.85
CA MET A 196 0.09 14.25 -0.59
C MET A 196 1.60 14.47 -0.76
N GLY A 197 2.14 14.24 -1.98
CA GLY A 197 3.53 14.51 -2.34
C GLY A 197 4.39 13.30 -2.69
N SER A 198 3.87 12.07 -2.68
CA SER A 198 4.64 10.90 -3.09
C SER A 198 4.98 10.97 -4.59
N ASP A 199 6.26 10.75 -4.92
CA ASP A 199 6.77 10.62 -6.28
C ASP A 199 7.30 9.19 -6.58
N LYS A 200 7.16 8.27 -5.64
CA LYS A 200 7.62 6.89 -5.72
C LYS A 200 6.50 5.86 -5.76
N LEU A 201 5.38 6.14 -5.09
CA LEU A 201 4.23 5.24 -4.98
C LEU A 201 2.97 5.79 -5.63
N VAL A 202 2.15 4.88 -6.14
CA VAL A 202 0.71 5.08 -6.33
C VAL A 202 0.00 4.27 -5.25
N LEU A 203 -0.86 4.92 -4.52
CA LEU A 203 -1.88 4.31 -3.66
C LEU A 203 -3.13 5.17 -3.82
N ALA A 204 -4.05 4.68 -4.63
CA ALA A 204 -5.23 5.42 -5.02
C ALA A 204 -6.50 4.64 -4.71
N GLN A 205 -7.55 5.34 -4.28
CA GLN A 205 -8.89 4.78 -4.21
C GLN A 205 -9.65 5.19 -5.46
N ASP A 206 -10.18 4.21 -6.17
CA ASP A 206 -10.94 4.36 -7.41
C ASP A 206 -12.38 3.92 -7.23
N ALA A 207 -13.32 4.87 -7.29
CA ALA A 207 -14.75 4.58 -7.35
C ALA A 207 -15.15 4.35 -8.82
N MET A 208 -15.50 3.12 -9.15
CA MET A 208 -15.74 2.68 -10.52
C MET A 208 -17.23 2.44 -10.78
N PRO A 209 -17.86 3.19 -11.73
CA PRO A 209 -19.26 2.99 -12.08
C PRO A 209 -19.55 1.61 -12.70
N PRO A 210 -20.80 1.11 -12.58
CA PRO A 210 -21.20 -0.16 -13.17
C PRO A 210 -20.96 -0.24 -14.68
N GLY A 211 -20.49 -1.40 -15.17
CA GLY A 211 -20.32 -1.70 -16.58
C GLY A 211 -19.19 -0.96 -17.29
N THR A 212 -18.35 -0.25 -16.53
CA THR A 212 -17.15 0.45 -17.03
C THR A 212 -15.91 -0.43 -16.97
N HIS A 213 -14.75 0.11 -17.29
CA HIS A 213 -13.44 -0.48 -17.04
C HIS A 213 -12.45 0.61 -16.59
N ASN A 214 -11.44 0.20 -15.82
CA ASN A 214 -10.49 1.13 -15.23
C ASN A 214 -9.53 1.76 -16.26
N THR A 215 -9.23 1.04 -17.31
CA THR A 215 -8.30 1.47 -18.37
C THR A 215 -8.53 0.63 -19.64
N ASP A 216 -7.99 1.05 -20.77
CA ASP A 216 -7.82 0.18 -21.92
C ASP A 216 -6.87 -0.97 -21.61
N LEU A 217 -6.96 -2.06 -22.39
CA LEU A 217 -6.06 -3.20 -22.23
C LEU A 217 -4.61 -2.74 -22.45
N HIS A 218 -3.77 -2.86 -21.41
CA HIS A 218 -2.41 -2.36 -21.42
C HIS A 218 -1.46 -3.24 -20.60
N PHE A 219 -0.15 -3.02 -20.77
CA PHE A 219 0.88 -3.53 -19.87
C PHE A 219 1.99 -2.50 -19.70
N HIS A 220 2.72 -2.58 -18.59
CA HIS A 220 3.83 -1.70 -18.27
C HIS A 220 5.18 -2.34 -18.61
N SER A 221 6.13 -1.55 -19.12
CA SER A 221 7.47 -2.00 -19.43
C SER A 221 8.35 -2.20 -18.19
N ALA A 222 8.14 -1.40 -17.15
CA ALA A 222 9.00 -1.36 -15.98
C ALA A 222 8.25 -1.32 -14.64
N ARG A 223 6.98 -0.92 -14.61
CA ARG A 223 6.17 -0.73 -13.41
C ARG A 223 5.49 -2.03 -12.98
N GLU A 224 5.44 -2.30 -11.69
CA GLU A 224 4.47 -3.22 -11.09
C GLU A 224 3.18 -2.46 -10.77
N GLU A 225 2.04 -3.10 -10.99
CA GLU A 225 0.72 -2.55 -10.71
C GLU A 225 -0.15 -3.59 -10.02
N ALA A 226 -0.92 -3.17 -9.02
CA ALA A 226 -1.77 -4.06 -8.26
C ALA A 226 -3.09 -3.40 -7.88
N TRP A 227 -4.09 -4.24 -7.61
CA TRP A 227 -5.42 -3.81 -7.18
C TRP A 227 -5.89 -4.65 -6.00
N TYR A 228 -6.53 -3.97 -5.05
CA TYR A 228 -7.28 -4.60 -3.97
C TYR A 228 -8.74 -4.15 -4.07
N VAL A 229 -9.67 -5.11 -4.09
CA VAL A 229 -11.11 -4.83 -4.19
C VAL A 229 -11.66 -4.60 -2.78
N ARG A 230 -12.06 -3.37 -2.45
CA ARG A 230 -12.72 -3.03 -1.18
C ARG A 230 -14.19 -3.39 -1.20
N GLY A 231 -14.85 -3.25 -2.35
CA GLY A 231 -16.27 -3.52 -2.51
C GLY A 231 -16.69 -3.72 -3.96
N GLY A 232 -17.86 -4.30 -4.15
CA GLY A 232 -18.37 -4.63 -5.47
C GLY A 232 -17.74 -5.88 -6.09
N SER A 233 -17.90 -6.05 -7.38
CA SER A 233 -17.41 -7.21 -8.13
C SER A 233 -17.09 -6.86 -9.58
N GLY A 234 -16.31 -7.70 -10.25
CA GLY A 234 -15.91 -7.49 -11.63
C GLY A 234 -15.07 -8.63 -12.19
N ILE A 235 -14.35 -8.34 -13.27
CA ILE A 235 -13.52 -9.29 -14.00
C ILE A 235 -12.11 -8.69 -14.17
N ALA A 236 -11.09 -9.40 -13.75
CA ALA A 236 -9.72 -9.17 -14.18
C ALA A 236 -9.53 -9.78 -15.56
N ARG A 237 -9.38 -8.93 -16.59
CA ARG A 237 -9.08 -9.34 -17.96
C ARG A 237 -7.57 -9.43 -18.14
N LEU A 238 -7.08 -10.60 -18.56
CA LEU A 238 -5.68 -10.86 -18.83
C LEU A 238 -5.53 -11.42 -20.25
N GLY A 239 -5.23 -10.57 -21.22
CA GLY A 239 -5.35 -10.93 -22.62
C GLY A 239 -6.79 -11.34 -22.93
N GLU A 240 -6.96 -12.59 -23.37
CA GLU A 240 -8.29 -13.18 -23.64
C GLU A 240 -8.93 -13.83 -22.40
N ASP A 241 -8.14 -14.11 -21.36
CA ASP A 241 -8.62 -14.77 -20.15
C ASP A 241 -9.39 -13.80 -19.23
N ALA A 242 -10.36 -14.37 -18.49
CA ALA A 242 -11.24 -13.64 -17.59
C ALA A 242 -11.28 -14.32 -16.22
N HIS A 243 -10.95 -13.55 -15.18
CA HIS A 243 -10.91 -14.04 -13.80
C HIS A 243 -11.85 -13.21 -12.93
N PRO A 244 -12.75 -13.82 -12.16
CA PRO A 244 -13.67 -13.08 -11.31
C PRO A 244 -12.94 -12.34 -10.18
N LEU A 245 -13.44 -11.14 -9.88
CA LEU A 245 -13.02 -10.32 -8.75
C LEU A 245 -14.24 -10.03 -7.87
N ALA A 246 -14.03 -10.08 -6.56
CA ALA A 246 -15.01 -9.69 -5.54
C ALA A 246 -14.30 -8.94 -4.41
N ALA A 247 -15.05 -8.38 -3.46
CA ALA A 247 -14.48 -7.77 -2.27
C ALA A 247 -13.49 -8.73 -1.59
N GLY A 248 -12.32 -8.23 -1.20
CA GLY A 248 -11.20 -9.01 -0.69
C GLY A 248 -10.26 -9.60 -1.76
N SER A 249 -10.61 -9.53 -3.06
CA SER A 249 -9.69 -9.96 -4.12
C SER A 249 -8.49 -9.02 -4.24
N PHE A 250 -7.34 -9.61 -4.48
CA PHE A 250 -6.08 -8.93 -4.79
C PHE A 250 -5.53 -9.43 -6.11
N TRP A 251 -5.07 -8.52 -6.96
CA TRP A 251 -4.46 -8.84 -8.24
C TRP A 251 -3.21 -8.01 -8.46
N LEU A 252 -2.11 -8.63 -8.88
CA LEU A 252 -0.84 -7.98 -9.18
C LEU A 252 -0.40 -8.30 -10.60
N ARG A 253 0.03 -7.28 -11.31
CA ARG A 253 0.68 -7.39 -12.63
C ARG A 253 2.13 -6.92 -12.54
N ARG A 254 3.02 -7.79 -12.96
CA ARG A 254 4.45 -7.47 -13.03
C ARG A 254 4.75 -6.72 -14.32
N GLU A 255 5.87 -6.07 -14.31
CA GLU A 255 6.44 -5.40 -15.47
C GLU A 255 6.72 -6.35 -16.64
N ASN A 256 6.71 -5.83 -17.85
CA ASN A 256 7.20 -6.45 -19.10
C ASN A 256 6.62 -7.85 -19.40
N THR A 257 5.35 -8.07 -19.08
CA THR A 257 4.70 -9.36 -19.34
C THR A 257 4.34 -9.55 -20.81
N GLY A 258 4.23 -8.47 -21.58
CA GLY A 258 3.72 -8.49 -22.95
C GLY A 258 2.23 -8.82 -23.08
N VAL A 259 1.55 -9.10 -21.97
CA VAL A 259 0.13 -9.45 -21.92
C VAL A 259 -0.66 -8.31 -21.31
N GLY A 260 -1.56 -7.75 -22.10
CA GLY A 260 -2.43 -6.66 -21.67
C GLY A 260 -3.39 -7.08 -20.57
N HIS A 261 -3.71 -6.14 -19.69
CA HIS A 261 -4.65 -6.34 -18.59
C HIS A 261 -5.55 -5.13 -18.40
N ARG A 262 -6.72 -5.35 -17.79
CA ARG A 262 -7.66 -4.33 -17.31
C ARG A 262 -8.65 -4.94 -16.33
N ILE A 263 -9.39 -4.10 -15.60
CA ILE A 263 -10.52 -4.52 -14.77
C ILE A 263 -11.82 -4.05 -15.43
N GLU A 264 -12.73 -4.99 -15.63
CA GLU A 264 -14.09 -4.76 -16.10
C GLU A 264 -15.03 -4.78 -14.90
N VAL A 265 -15.76 -3.69 -14.70
CA VAL A 265 -16.60 -3.46 -13.53
C VAL A 265 -17.94 -4.16 -13.67
N GLY A 266 -18.37 -4.87 -12.66
CA GLY A 266 -19.65 -5.55 -12.61
C GLY A 266 -20.86 -4.62 -12.46
N PRO A 267 -22.07 -5.18 -12.33
CA PRO A 267 -23.32 -4.41 -12.36
C PRO A 267 -23.55 -3.53 -11.12
N GLU A 268 -22.81 -3.75 -10.04
CA GLU A 268 -22.96 -2.98 -8.79
C GLU A 268 -21.88 -1.89 -8.64
N GLY A 269 -20.96 -1.77 -9.62
CA GLY A 269 -19.80 -0.93 -9.48
C GLY A 269 -18.68 -1.62 -8.69
N MET A 270 -17.55 -0.92 -8.53
CA MET A 270 -16.43 -1.40 -7.72
C MET A 270 -15.80 -0.24 -6.97
N ASP A 271 -15.33 -0.53 -5.75
CA ASP A 271 -14.42 0.29 -4.98
C ASP A 271 -13.07 -0.41 -4.96
N LEU A 272 -12.11 0.15 -5.70
CA LEU A 272 -10.77 -0.40 -5.88
C LEU A 272 -9.74 0.41 -5.11
N VAL A 273 -8.69 -0.25 -4.66
CA VAL A 273 -7.42 0.40 -4.33
C VAL A 273 -6.40 0.00 -5.39
N THR A 274 -5.96 0.98 -6.17
CA THR A 274 -4.90 0.82 -7.17
C THR A 274 -3.57 1.17 -6.54
N MET A 275 -2.58 0.30 -6.73
CA MET A 275 -1.23 0.43 -6.18
C MET A 275 -0.18 0.24 -7.27
N GLY A 276 0.96 0.90 -7.13
CA GLY A 276 2.04 0.74 -8.10
C GLY A 276 3.30 1.49 -7.67
N ASP A 277 4.43 1.11 -8.25
CA ASP A 277 5.67 1.87 -8.17
C ASP A 277 5.78 2.86 -9.33
N LEU A 278 6.36 4.03 -9.08
CA LEU A 278 6.61 5.06 -10.10
C LEU A 278 8.05 4.92 -10.60
N ILE A 279 8.22 4.16 -11.68
CA ILE A 279 9.53 3.91 -12.27
C ILE A 279 9.82 4.93 -13.38
N PRO A 280 10.89 5.75 -13.25
CA PRO A 280 11.31 6.63 -14.32
C PRO A 280 11.59 5.86 -15.63
N GLY A 281 11.00 6.32 -16.72
CA GLY A 281 11.16 5.68 -18.03
C GLY A 281 10.21 4.50 -18.29
N ASP A 282 9.26 4.23 -17.40
CA ASP A 282 8.20 3.27 -17.69
C ASP A 282 7.40 3.67 -18.93
N VAL A 283 6.97 2.67 -19.68
CA VAL A 283 6.15 2.82 -20.89
C VAL A 283 4.92 1.94 -20.75
N CYS A 284 3.74 2.57 -20.80
CA CYS A 284 2.47 1.89 -20.88
C CYS A 284 2.18 1.55 -22.34
N VAL A 285 2.00 0.28 -22.67
CA VAL A 285 1.77 -0.23 -24.02
C VAL A 285 0.33 -0.69 -24.16
N TYR A 286 -0.36 -0.22 -25.21
CA TYR A 286 -1.75 -0.54 -25.55
C TYR A 286 -1.82 -1.42 -26.80
N PRO A 287 -1.76 -2.76 -26.67
CA PRO A 287 -1.62 -3.65 -27.82
C PRO A 287 -2.81 -3.58 -28.80
N GLU A 288 -4.04 -3.42 -28.31
CA GLU A 288 -5.22 -3.30 -29.17
C GLU A 288 -5.23 -2.01 -30.00
N LYS A 289 -4.73 -0.93 -29.42
CA LYS A 289 -4.62 0.38 -30.10
C LYS A 289 -3.36 0.51 -30.95
N ARG A 290 -2.38 -0.37 -30.79
CA ARG A 290 -1.03 -0.26 -31.37
C ARG A 290 -0.37 1.07 -31.04
N THR A 291 -0.45 1.47 -29.76
CA THR A 291 0.13 2.71 -29.26
C THR A 291 0.88 2.44 -27.98
N PHE A 292 1.77 3.35 -27.61
CA PHE A 292 2.40 3.36 -26.32
C PHE A 292 2.45 4.77 -25.74
N LYS A 293 2.47 4.88 -24.42
CA LYS A 293 2.54 6.14 -23.69
C LYS A 293 3.72 6.09 -22.70
N PRO A 294 4.76 6.88 -22.91
CA PRO A 294 5.81 7.08 -21.90
C PRO A 294 5.20 7.65 -20.62
N ALA A 295 5.76 7.37 -19.46
CA ALA A 295 5.28 7.80 -18.15
C ALA A 295 5.04 9.32 -18.07
N ARG A 296 5.75 10.10 -18.90
CA ARG A 296 5.48 11.54 -19.11
C ARG A 296 5.47 11.80 -20.61
N GLY A 297 4.30 11.93 -21.21
CA GLY A 297 4.26 12.24 -22.64
C GLY A 297 2.93 11.92 -23.32
N LEU A 298 2.90 12.20 -24.62
CA LEU A 298 1.79 11.86 -25.49
C LEU A 298 1.82 10.37 -25.84
N GLU A 299 0.64 9.78 -26.07
CA GLU A 299 0.51 8.45 -26.62
C GLU A 299 1.02 8.45 -28.08
N LEU A 300 1.89 7.49 -28.41
CA LEU A 300 2.54 7.36 -29.71
C LEU A 300 2.19 6.01 -30.36
N PRO A 301 1.99 5.95 -31.69
CA PRO A 301 1.77 4.70 -32.40
C PRO A 301 3.06 3.88 -32.52
N TYR A 302 2.93 2.54 -32.68
CA TYR A 302 4.01 1.63 -33.04
C TYR A 302 3.59 0.61 -34.10
#